data_1a098ad75370fb4ad13e620d30bd15c2
#
_entry.id   1a098ad75370fb4ad13e620d30bd15c2
#
_cell.length_a   1.000
_cell.length_b   1.000
_cell.length_c   1.000
_cell.angle_alpha   90.00
_cell.angle_beta   90.00
_cell.angle_gamma   90.00
#
_symmetry.space_group_name_H-M   'P 1'
#
loop_
_entity.id
_entity.type
_entity.pdbx_description
1 polymer ?
#
loop_
_entity_poly.entity_id
_entity_poly.type
_entity_poly.pdbx_seq_one_letter_code
_entity_poly.pdbx_strand_id
1 'polypeptide(L)'
;MKTTRVMFALLALFACFAMLGPLDVAVWANTERAIPSNIRITPPAPTFDDKDRIAELKQRRERVAQSIGPESFLILFSAEPRVYTNDVDYPYRQENNLYYLTNLKQKGATLVLLPGNPKVREILFMPRRNAGAETWTGHMYSAEEANQLSGIREIWQASEFDPFVKALRNRQPYRPKPENIFMSDLPKDMPLTNDHGYTTLFDAAAKGEAGLFMLVPAGQGENREYKQEQRFAADWSSTASGYSVKNVWPIFTQMRLVKSPMELRILQHAIDISTEAHQRAWAAAGEAKWEYEVDAVMAYTFKLRNADNWGYPDIVGCGPNATTLHYIESQGAVKQGELLLMDVGAEYDHYTADITRTFPVNGKFTPAQASVYQIVYDAQEAVAKASKPGATLSDVNRAGTEVIKDGLLKLGLITDRNSMQHRLWFMHGTSHWLGMNVHDVGGGAKFVPGVVFTNEPGIYVRPDALDQMPIGWKEDEWEKFKTAVRPAFEKYKGVGVRIEDDMVVTDNGVRWMSEALPRKLIDIEDFIAKARRASE
;
A
#
# COMPACT_ATOMS: atom_id res chain seq x y z
N MET A 1 -4.27 66.16 29.95
CA MET A 1 -4.63 65.17 31.01
C MET A 1 -5.13 63.79 30.49
N LYS A 2 -5.31 63.59 29.21
CA LYS A 2 -5.74 62.23 28.66
C LYS A 2 -4.60 61.35 28.17
N THR A 3 -3.45 61.88 27.86
CA THR A 3 -2.25 61.16 27.38
C THR A 3 -1.43 60.50 28.52
N THR A 4 -1.50 61.01 29.73
CA THR A 4 -0.73 60.49 30.89
C THR A 4 -1.39 59.23 31.50
N ARG A 5 -2.72 59.02 31.31
CA ARG A 5 -3.42 57.84 31.83
C ARG A 5 -3.25 56.58 30.97
N VAL A 6 -2.97 56.73 29.65
CA VAL A 6 -2.73 55.62 28.75
C VAL A 6 -1.30 55.06 28.93
N MET A 7 -0.35 55.94 29.26
CA MET A 7 1.04 55.52 29.50
C MET A 7 1.20 54.74 30.83
N PHE A 8 0.43 55.08 31.86
CA PHE A 8 0.43 54.30 33.12
C PHE A 8 -0.24 52.93 33.00
N ALA A 9 -1.27 52.79 32.15
CA ALA A 9 -1.92 51.51 31.90
C ALA A 9 -1.04 50.55 31.10
N LEU A 10 -0.24 51.06 30.14
CA LEU A 10 0.72 50.25 29.37
C LEU A 10 1.93 49.83 30.22
N LEU A 11 2.41 50.70 31.15
CA LEU A 11 3.48 50.34 32.08
C LEU A 11 3.03 49.32 33.14
N ALA A 12 1.78 49.37 33.57
CA ALA A 12 1.22 48.38 34.51
C ALA A 12 1.03 47.00 33.85
N LEU A 13 0.67 46.95 32.56
CA LEU A 13 0.62 45.68 31.80
C LEU A 13 2.01 45.08 31.57
N PHE A 14 3.05 45.90 31.33
CA PHE A 14 4.42 45.42 31.18
C PHE A 14 5.04 44.98 32.53
N ALA A 15 4.69 45.60 33.64
CA ALA A 15 5.14 45.19 34.97
C ALA A 15 4.47 43.87 35.44
N CYS A 16 3.22 43.57 35.06
CA CYS A 16 2.60 42.27 35.30
C CYS A 16 3.20 41.13 34.49
N PHE A 17 3.72 41.42 33.28
CA PHE A 17 4.44 40.42 32.48
C PHE A 17 5.87 40.15 32.97
N ALA A 18 6.50 41.10 33.65
CA ALA A 18 7.84 40.96 34.22
C ALA A 18 7.89 40.27 35.60
N MET A 19 6.74 40.09 36.25
CA MET A 19 6.62 39.32 37.53
C MET A 19 6.16 37.86 37.32
N LEU A 20 5.72 37.48 36.13
CA LEU A 20 5.69 36.11 35.73
C LEU A 20 7.11 35.79 35.29
N GLY A 21 7.87 35.11 36.14
CA GLY A 21 9.20 34.56 35.78
C GLY A 21 9.12 33.83 34.44
N PRO A 22 10.25 33.51 33.80
CA PRO A 22 10.22 32.84 32.52
C PRO A 22 9.27 31.66 32.64
N LEU A 23 8.03 31.83 32.14
CA LEU A 23 7.13 30.71 31.91
C LEU A 23 7.97 29.78 31.06
N ASP A 24 8.38 28.68 31.68
CA ASP A 24 9.11 27.62 31.03
C ASP A 24 8.37 27.20 29.76
N VAL A 25 8.69 27.86 28.66
CA VAL A 25 8.34 27.41 27.32
C VAL A 25 9.01 26.03 27.04
N ALA A 26 9.89 25.60 27.96
CA ALA A 26 10.48 24.28 28.00
C ALA A 26 9.52 23.13 28.34
N VAL A 27 8.29 23.42 28.84
CA VAL A 27 7.35 22.35 29.23
C VAL A 27 6.73 21.60 28.07
N TRP A 28 6.76 22.16 26.85
CA TRP A 28 6.27 21.46 25.66
C TRP A 28 7.31 20.62 24.92
N ALA A 29 8.60 20.83 25.22
CA ALA A 29 9.69 20.07 24.58
C ALA A 29 10.10 18.82 25.38
N ASN A 30 9.58 18.58 26.58
CA ASN A 30 10.03 17.51 27.49
C ASN A 30 8.93 16.53 27.92
N THR A 31 7.82 16.44 27.19
CA THR A 31 6.83 15.36 27.37
C THR A 31 6.94 14.27 26.30
N GLU A 32 8.05 14.12 25.60
CA GLU A 32 8.39 12.81 25.07
C GLU A 32 8.66 11.93 26.30
N ARG A 33 7.68 11.15 26.74
CA ARG A 33 7.94 9.98 27.58
C ARG A 33 9.16 9.32 26.97
N ALA A 34 10.22 9.09 27.74
CA ALA A 34 11.43 8.47 27.26
C ALA A 34 11.03 7.20 26.50
N ILE A 35 11.38 7.14 25.22
CA ILE A 35 11.06 5.99 24.39
C ILE A 35 11.69 4.77 25.09
N PRO A 36 10.93 3.72 25.43
CA PRO A 36 11.50 2.53 26.04
C PRO A 36 12.70 2.03 25.26
N SER A 37 13.81 1.75 25.92
CA SER A 37 15.09 1.42 25.29
C SER A 37 15.07 0.14 24.44
N ASN A 38 14.03 -0.67 24.58
CA ASN A 38 13.82 -1.89 23.79
C ASN A 38 13.00 -1.66 22.51
N ILE A 39 12.51 -0.43 22.26
CA ILE A 39 11.87 -0.09 20.98
C ILE A 39 12.95 0.12 19.92
N ARG A 40 12.84 -0.61 18.83
CA ARG A 40 13.70 -0.43 17.66
C ARG A 40 13.27 0.84 16.90
N ILE A 41 14.16 1.79 16.85
CA ILE A 41 13.93 3.00 16.05
C ILE A 41 14.15 2.68 14.56
N THR A 42 13.24 3.14 13.72
CA THR A 42 13.33 3.04 12.27
C THR A 42 14.68 3.56 11.76
N PRO A 43 15.44 2.77 10.98
CA PRO A 43 16.65 3.25 10.35
C PRO A 43 16.37 4.42 9.39
N PRO A 44 17.40 5.24 9.06
CA PRO A 44 17.25 6.28 8.04
C PRO A 44 16.70 5.73 6.73
N ALA A 45 15.89 6.53 6.05
CA ALA A 45 15.35 6.17 4.74
C ALA A 45 16.46 5.81 3.73
N PRO A 46 16.21 4.85 2.84
CA PRO A 46 17.19 4.47 1.84
C PRO A 46 17.47 5.63 0.88
N THR A 47 18.74 5.88 0.60
CA THR A 47 19.17 6.81 -0.43
C THR A 47 19.64 6.05 -1.66
N PHE A 48 19.36 6.60 -2.83
CA PHE A 48 19.77 6.05 -4.12
C PHE A 48 20.53 7.10 -4.93
N ASP A 49 21.50 6.65 -5.70
CA ASP A 49 22.11 7.50 -6.71
C ASP A 49 21.08 7.83 -7.80
N ASP A 50 20.95 9.10 -8.15
CA ASP A 50 19.96 9.55 -9.15
C ASP A 50 20.20 8.89 -10.51
N LYS A 51 21.46 8.63 -10.86
CA LYS A 51 21.84 7.94 -12.07
C LYS A 51 21.31 6.52 -12.13
N ASP A 52 21.44 5.77 -11.02
CA ASP A 52 20.99 4.39 -10.95
C ASP A 52 19.46 4.33 -10.99
N ARG A 53 18.79 5.25 -10.28
CA ARG A 53 17.33 5.36 -10.29
C ARG A 53 16.79 5.70 -11.69
N ILE A 54 17.33 6.70 -12.35
CA ILE A 54 16.96 7.08 -13.72
C ILE A 54 17.21 5.91 -14.68
N ALA A 55 18.32 5.20 -14.54
CA ALA A 55 18.65 4.04 -15.37
C ALA A 55 17.61 2.92 -15.21
N GLU A 56 17.18 2.64 -13.98
CA GLU A 56 16.13 1.64 -13.71
C GLU A 56 14.78 2.06 -14.30
N LEU A 57 14.36 3.33 -14.11
CA LEU A 57 13.11 3.84 -14.69
C LEU A 57 13.13 3.76 -16.22
N LYS A 58 14.24 4.13 -16.84
CA LYS A 58 14.43 3.99 -18.30
C LYS A 58 14.34 2.54 -18.74
N GLN A 59 14.99 1.62 -18.04
CA GLN A 59 14.92 0.19 -18.34
C GLN A 59 13.47 -0.33 -18.21
N ARG A 60 12.71 0.12 -17.21
CA ARG A 60 11.29 -0.25 -17.07
C ARG A 60 10.48 0.22 -18.29
N ARG A 61 10.64 1.47 -18.73
CA ARG A 61 9.96 2.00 -19.93
C ARG A 61 10.38 1.25 -21.19
N GLU A 62 11.66 0.92 -21.35
CA GLU A 62 12.16 0.12 -22.47
C GLU A 62 11.55 -1.30 -22.50
N ARG A 63 11.40 -1.96 -21.34
CA ARG A 63 10.74 -3.27 -21.26
C ARG A 63 9.28 -3.21 -21.69
N VAL A 64 8.53 -2.18 -21.25
CA VAL A 64 7.15 -1.97 -21.71
C VAL A 64 7.13 -1.72 -23.22
N ALA A 65 7.99 -0.84 -23.72
CA ALA A 65 8.09 -0.51 -25.14
C ALA A 65 8.38 -1.76 -26.02
N GLN A 66 9.31 -2.62 -25.57
CA GLN A 66 9.62 -3.89 -26.25
C GLN A 66 8.42 -4.84 -26.24
N SER A 67 7.68 -4.90 -25.12
CA SER A 67 6.55 -5.81 -24.97
C SER A 67 5.34 -5.42 -25.82
N ILE A 68 5.09 -4.11 -26.02
CA ILE A 68 3.97 -3.63 -26.85
C ILE A 68 4.30 -3.60 -28.35
N GLY A 69 5.58 -3.51 -28.70
CA GLY A 69 6.07 -3.55 -30.08
C GLY A 69 5.98 -2.23 -30.85
N PRO A 70 6.68 -2.12 -32.01
CA PRO A 70 6.82 -0.87 -32.75
C PRO A 70 5.54 -0.40 -33.46
N GLU A 71 4.57 -1.28 -33.67
CA GLU A 71 3.28 -1.01 -34.32
C GLU A 71 2.21 -0.53 -33.32
N SER A 72 2.62 -0.27 -32.08
CA SER A 72 1.71 0.11 -30.99
C SER A 72 2.24 1.30 -30.23
N PHE A 73 1.37 1.87 -29.42
CA PHE A 73 1.74 2.89 -28.44
C PHE A 73 1.00 2.68 -27.11
N LEU A 74 1.56 3.25 -26.04
CA LEU A 74 0.99 3.22 -24.69
C LEU A 74 0.54 4.62 -24.30
N ILE A 75 -0.58 4.70 -23.60
CA ILE A 75 -1.00 5.89 -22.83
C ILE A 75 -1.20 5.47 -21.38
N LEU A 76 -0.55 6.18 -20.45
CA LEU A 76 -0.81 6.11 -19.02
C LEU A 76 -1.20 7.49 -18.49
N PHE A 77 -2.34 7.58 -17.85
CA PHE A 77 -2.80 8.79 -17.18
C PHE A 77 -2.34 8.83 -15.72
N SER A 78 -2.16 10.05 -15.21
CA SER A 78 -2.10 10.26 -13.76
C SER A 78 -3.44 9.93 -13.12
N ALA A 79 -3.41 9.53 -11.83
CA ALA A 79 -4.62 9.34 -11.06
C ALA A 79 -5.50 10.61 -11.06
N GLU A 80 -6.81 10.42 -11.16
CA GLU A 80 -7.75 11.51 -10.90
C GLU A 80 -7.75 11.83 -9.40
N PRO A 81 -7.72 13.13 -8.98
CA PRO A 81 -7.89 13.51 -7.58
C PRO A 81 -9.19 12.93 -7.01
N ARG A 82 -9.13 12.43 -5.78
CA ARG A 82 -10.31 11.88 -5.09
C ARG A 82 -10.88 12.93 -4.15
N VAL A 83 -12.11 13.33 -4.40
CA VAL A 83 -12.82 14.30 -3.57
C VAL A 83 -13.15 13.68 -2.21
N TYR A 84 -12.73 14.35 -1.13
CA TYR A 84 -13.18 14.05 0.23
C TYR A 84 -14.54 14.70 0.48
N THR A 85 -14.63 16.02 0.30
CA THR A 85 -15.89 16.76 0.41
C THR A 85 -15.79 18.10 -0.33
N ASN A 86 -16.78 18.45 -1.15
CA ASN A 86 -16.86 19.68 -1.94
C ASN A 86 -15.57 19.99 -2.72
N ASP A 87 -14.81 20.99 -2.26
CA ASP A 87 -13.54 21.47 -2.82
C ASP A 87 -12.29 20.94 -2.10
N VAL A 88 -12.47 19.97 -1.20
CA VAL A 88 -11.39 19.33 -0.44
C VAL A 88 -11.14 17.93 -0.99
N ASP A 89 -9.92 17.69 -1.44
CA ASP A 89 -9.47 16.38 -1.90
C ASP A 89 -8.80 15.57 -0.78
N TYR A 90 -8.84 14.25 -0.92
CA TYR A 90 -7.92 13.38 -0.20
C TYR A 90 -6.46 13.68 -0.58
N PRO A 91 -5.47 13.36 0.27
CA PRO A 91 -4.06 13.39 -0.14
C PRO A 91 -3.87 12.68 -1.47
N TYR A 92 -3.16 13.35 -2.39
CA TYR A 92 -2.98 12.81 -3.74
C TYR A 92 -2.04 11.62 -3.72
N ARG A 93 -2.49 10.50 -4.27
CA ARG A 93 -1.67 9.32 -4.54
C ARG A 93 -1.69 9.04 -6.04
N GLN A 94 -0.51 9.00 -6.64
CA GLN A 94 -0.35 8.76 -8.07
C GLN A 94 -0.80 7.35 -8.47
N GLU A 95 -1.18 7.17 -9.74
CA GLU A 95 -1.40 5.85 -10.33
C GLU A 95 -0.09 5.04 -10.30
N ASN A 96 -0.17 3.81 -9.81
CA ASN A 96 1.02 3.01 -9.52
C ASN A 96 1.91 2.77 -10.73
N ASN A 97 1.35 2.50 -11.91
CA ASN A 97 2.17 2.15 -13.08
C ASN A 97 2.79 3.40 -13.72
N LEU A 98 2.11 4.55 -13.68
CA LEU A 98 2.73 5.81 -14.06
C LEU A 98 3.88 6.16 -13.11
N TYR A 99 3.67 6.03 -11.79
CA TYR A 99 4.73 6.23 -10.81
C TYR A 99 5.89 5.25 -11.00
N TYR A 100 5.61 3.96 -11.22
CA TYR A 100 6.58 2.89 -11.46
C TYR A 100 7.50 3.17 -12.66
N LEU A 101 7.00 3.88 -13.69
CA LEU A 101 7.77 4.24 -14.87
C LEU A 101 8.44 5.61 -14.79
N THR A 102 7.99 6.51 -13.91
CA THR A 102 8.40 7.93 -13.94
C THR A 102 8.89 8.49 -12.62
N ASN A 103 8.50 7.88 -11.49
CA ASN A 103 8.72 8.41 -10.13
C ASN A 103 8.08 9.80 -9.90
N LEU A 104 7.03 10.16 -10.68
CA LEU A 104 6.39 11.48 -10.63
C LEU A 104 5.05 11.43 -9.90
N LYS A 105 4.87 12.30 -8.91
CA LYS A 105 3.60 12.52 -8.19
C LYS A 105 2.82 13.73 -8.76
N GLN A 106 3.00 14.08 -10.07
CA GLN A 106 2.34 15.21 -10.72
C GLN A 106 0.91 14.88 -11.12
N LYS A 107 -0.06 15.68 -10.62
CA LYS A 107 -1.47 15.64 -11.07
C LYS A 107 -1.58 16.09 -12.52
N GLY A 108 -2.45 15.47 -13.31
CA GLY A 108 -2.71 15.85 -14.70
C GLY A 108 -1.55 15.54 -15.66
N ALA A 109 -0.60 14.69 -15.25
CA ALA A 109 0.44 14.19 -16.15
C ALA A 109 -0.07 13.02 -17.00
N THR A 110 0.46 12.86 -18.20
CA THR A 110 0.19 11.70 -19.07
C THR A 110 1.50 11.25 -19.71
N LEU A 111 1.81 9.96 -19.59
CA LEU A 111 2.95 9.35 -20.27
C LEU A 111 2.48 8.65 -21.54
N VAL A 112 3.15 8.93 -22.66
CA VAL A 112 2.99 8.21 -23.92
C VAL A 112 4.30 7.54 -24.30
N LEU A 113 4.26 6.25 -24.65
CA LEU A 113 5.39 5.55 -25.26
C LEU A 113 5.05 5.24 -26.73
N LEU A 114 5.99 5.55 -27.60
CA LEU A 114 5.94 5.34 -29.05
C LEU A 114 7.12 4.47 -29.50
N PRO A 115 7.12 3.14 -29.26
CA PRO A 115 8.30 2.29 -29.47
C PRO A 115 8.85 2.32 -30.88
N GLY A 116 7.97 2.43 -31.87
CA GLY A 116 8.32 2.50 -33.29
C GLY A 116 8.85 3.85 -33.77
N ASN A 117 8.82 4.88 -32.92
CA ASN A 117 9.34 6.21 -33.26
C ASN A 117 10.78 6.39 -32.78
N PRO A 118 11.80 6.39 -33.65
CA PRO A 118 13.21 6.50 -33.23
C PRO A 118 13.59 7.92 -32.77
N LYS A 119 12.77 8.94 -33.04
CA LYS A 119 13.04 10.35 -32.70
C LYS A 119 12.36 10.77 -31.41
N VAL A 120 11.10 10.34 -31.22
CA VAL A 120 10.27 10.67 -30.07
C VAL A 120 9.67 9.38 -29.52
N ARG A 121 10.48 8.61 -28.77
CA ARG A 121 10.09 7.30 -28.24
C ARG A 121 9.18 7.37 -27.03
N GLU A 122 9.26 8.46 -26.28
CA GLU A 122 8.48 8.72 -25.07
C GLU A 122 8.15 10.21 -24.97
N ILE A 123 6.96 10.53 -24.51
CA ILE A 123 6.49 11.92 -24.29
C ILE A 123 5.83 11.97 -22.93
N LEU A 124 6.23 12.94 -22.13
CA LEU A 124 5.54 13.29 -20.89
C LEU A 124 4.75 14.58 -21.10
N PHE A 125 3.43 14.49 -21.06
CA PHE A 125 2.55 15.65 -21.04
C PHE A 125 2.40 16.12 -19.59
N MET A 126 2.64 17.41 -19.34
CA MET A 126 2.56 17.99 -18.00
C MET A 126 1.78 19.31 -18.01
N PRO A 127 0.98 19.60 -16.97
CA PRO A 127 0.39 20.92 -16.81
C PRO A 127 1.51 21.97 -16.69
N ARG A 128 1.25 23.16 -17.27
CA ARG A 128 2.16 24.30 -17.09
C ARG A 128 2.13 24.73 -15.64
N ARG A 129 3.30 24.87 -15.04
CA ARG A 129 3.44 25.39 -13.67
C ARG A 129 2.73 26.73 -13.53
N ASN A 130 1.94 26.89 -12.49
CA ASN A 130 1.12 28.08 -12.24
C ASN A 130 1.21 28.49 -10.77
N ALA A 131 1.82 29.63 -10.50
CA ALA A 131 2.00 30.14 -9.13
C ALA A 131 0.68 30.38 -8.39
N GLY A 132 -0.39 30.77 -9.12
CA GLY A 132 -1.73 30.91 -8.53
C GLY A 132 -2.29 29.57 -8.07
N ALA A 133 -2.14 28.51 -8.86
CA ALA A 133 -2.54 27.16 -8.48
C ALA A 133 -1.68 26.63 -7.31
N GLU A 134 -0.36 26.87 -7.34
CA GLU A 134 0.56 26.45 -6.26
C GLU A 134 0.22 27.09 -4.91
N THR A 135 -0.36 28.29 -4.91
CA THR A 135 -0.86 28.93 -3.67
C THR A 135 -1.97 28.11 -2.99
N TRP A 136 -2.73 27.33 -3.75
CA TRP A 136 -3.86 26.54 -3.24
C TRP A 136 -3.52 25.07 -3.07
N THR A 137 -2.76 24.48 -3.99
CA THR A 137 -2.59 23.03 -4.07
C THR A 137 -1.15 22.56 -3.84
N GLY A 138 -0.25 23.49 -3.54
CA GLY A 138 1.16 23.17 -3.33
C GLY A 138 1.97 23.09 -4.63
N HIS A 139 3.19 22.58 -4.52
CA HIS A 139 4.18 22.56 -5.57
C HIS A 139 3.74 21.80 -6.83
N MET A 140 4.00 22.37 -8.00
CA MET A 140 3.89 21.74 -9.31
C MET A 140 5.29 21.54 -9.90
N TYR A 141 5.59 20.37 -10.42
CA TYR A 141 6.91 20.12 -11.02
C TYR A 141 7.18 20.99 -12.24
N SER A 142 8.38 21.54 -12.32
CA SER A 142 8.91 22.07 -13.58
C SER A 142 9.34 20.93 -14.51
N ALA A 143 9.64 21.24 -15.77
CA ALA A 143 10.15 20.25 -16.71
C ALA A 143 11.53 19.71 -16.29
N GLU A 144 12.36 20.58 -15.72
CA GLU A 144 13.69 20.25 -15.21
C GLU A 144 13.58 19.25 -14.04
N GLU A 145 12.69 19.51 -13.07
CA GLU A 145 12.44 18.62 -11.94
C GLU A 145 11.88 17.28 -12.42
N ALA A 146 10.93 17.28 -13.37
CA ALA A 146 10.37 16.07 -13.94
C ALA A 146 11.42 15.25 -14.69
N ASN A 147 12.34 15.89 -15.42
CA ASN A 147 13.47 15.23 -16.05
C ASN A 147 14.46 14.65 -15.01
N GLN A 148 14.78 15.40 -13.96
CA GLN A 148 15.66 14.92 -12.87
C GLN A 148 15.09 13.70 -12.16
N LEU A 149 13.78 13.62 -12.00
CA LEU A 149 13.11 12.48 -11.35
C LEU A 149 12.96 11.28 -12.28
N SER A 150 12.57 11.49 -13.55
CA SER A 150 12.16 10.43 -14.48
C SER A 150 13.20 10.09 -15.54
N GLY A 151 14.10 10.99 -15.85
CA GLY A 151 15.02 10.91 -16.98
C GLY A 151 14.35 11.17 -18.35
N ILE A 152 13.06 11.50 -18.38
CA ILE A 152 12.32 11.78 -19.62
C ILE A 152 12.70 13.18 -20.11
N ARG A 153 13.05 13.30 -21.40
CA ARG A 153 13.55 14.54 -22.00
C ARG A 153 12.58 15.17 -23.00
N GLU A 154 11.58 14.44 -23.48
CA GLU A 154 10.53 15.01 -24.33
C GLU A 154 9.33 15.32 -23.44
N ILE A 155 9.17 16.60 -23.07
CA ILE A 155 8.14 17.07 -22.12
C ILE A 155 7.34 18.19 -22.79
N TRP A 156 6.03 17.93 -22.94
CA TRP A 156 5.10 18.83 -23.61
C TRP A 156 4.03 19.34 -22.64
N GLN A 157 3.43 20.48 -22.96
CA GLN A 157 2.31 21.00 -22.19
C GLN A 157 1.12 20.04 -22.25
N ALA A 158 0.42 19.82 -21.13
CA ALA A 158 -0.73 18.89 -21.05
C ALA A 158 -1.86 19.24 -22.03
N SER A 159 -2.06 20.52 -22.35
CA SER A 159 -3.05 20.94 -23.35
C SER A 159 -2.77 20.45 -24.78
N GLU A 160 -1.57 19.95 -25.04
CA GLU A 160 -1.18 19.38 -26.35
C GLU A 160 -1.58 17.91 -26.49
N PHE A 161 -2.08 17.29 -25.41
CA PHE A 161 -2.46 15.87 -25.45
C PHE A 161 -3.64 15.61 -26.39
N ASP A 162 -4.72 16.39 -26.31
CA ASP A 162 -5.88 16.21 -27.19
C ASP A 162 -5.57 16.47 -28.68
N PRO A 163 -4.84 17.56 -29.08
CA PRO A 163 -4.36 17.73 -30.44
C PRO A 163 -3.48 16.57 -30.91
N PHE A 164 -2.59 16.06 -30.07
CA PHE A 164 -1.74 14.91 -30.36
C PHE A 164 -2.57 13.65 -30.64
N VAL A 165 -3.53 13.32 -29.74
CA VAL A 165 -4.44 12.17 -29.90
C VAL A 165 -5.26 12.29 -31.19
N LYS A 166 -5.78 13.49 -31.49
CA LYS A 166 -6.50 13.77 -32.74
C LYS A 166 -5.64 13.53 -33.97
N ALA A 167 -4.37 13.94 -33.93
CA ALA A 167 -3.43 13.70 -35.02
C ALA A 167 -3.16 12.19 -35.23
N LEU A 168 -2.94 11.44 -34.13
CA LEU A 168 -2.75 9.99 -34.22
C LEU A 168 -3.96 9.27 -34.84
N ARG A 169 -5.20 9.66 -34.45
CA ARG A 169 -6.44 9.13 -35.05
C ARG A 169 -6.49 9.32 -36.56
N ASN A 170 -6.00 10.47 -37.01
CA ASN A 170 -5.97 10.83 -38.43
C ASN A 170 -4.71 10.35 -39.16
N ARG A 171 -3.84 9.59 -38.48
CA ARG A 171 -2.54 9.13 -39.02
C ARG A 171 -1.69 10.30 -39.52
N GLN A 172 -1.64 11.38 -38.75
CA GLN A 172 -0.85 12.57 -39.02
C GLN A 172 0.24 12.72 -37.95
N PRO A 173 1.49 12.99 -38.33
CA PRO A 173 2.53 13.32 -37.36
C PRO A 173 2.16 14.62 -36.64
N TYR A 174 2.53 14.69 -35.35
CA TYR A 174 2.22 15.84 -34.51
C TYR A 174 3.45 16.32 -33.74
N ARG A 175 3.63 17.61 -33.67
CA ARG A 175 4.53 18.30 -32.77
C ARG A 175 3.90 19.61 -32.32
N PRO A 176 3.96 19.93 -31.01
CA PRO A 176 3.48 21.22 -30.50
C PRO A 176 4.25 22.41 -31.07
N LYS A 177 3.69 23.59 -30.98
CA LYS A 177 4.44 24.83 -31.18
C LYS A 177 5.58 24.94 -30.14
N PRO A 178 6.68 25.62 -30.47
CA PRO A 178 7.87 25.73 -29.59
C PRO A 178 7.58 26.17 -28.16
N GLU A 179 6.62 27.09 -27.96
CA GLU A 179 6.20 27.59 -26.64
C GLU A 179 5.50 26.56 -25.76
N ASN A 180 5.01 25.47 -26.33
CA ASN A 180 4.32 24.36 -25.66
C ASN A 180 5.20 23.11 -25.51
N ILE A 181 6.45 23.17 -25.96
CA ILE A 181 7.49 22.18 -25.70
C ILE A 181 8.34 22.71 -24.53
N PHE A 182 8.17 22.10 -23.36
CA PHE A 182 8.93 22.51 -22.18
C PHE A 182 10.37 22.06 -22.28
N MET A 183 10.60 20.79 -22.67
CA MET A 183 11.91 20.17 -22.86
C MET A 183 11.90 19.24 -24.07
N SER A 184 13.01 19.18 -24.83
CA SER A 184 13.21 18.28 -25.95
C SER A 184 14.68 18.20 -26.33
N ASP A 185 15.13 17.02 -26.79
CA ASP A 185 16.44 16.84 -27.42
C ASP A 185 16.44 17.27 -28.90
N LEU A 186 15.27 17.41 -29.49
CA LEU A 186 15.13 17.91 -30.85
C LEU A 186 14.95 19.44 -30.86
N PRO A 187 15.37 20.15 -31.92
CA PRO A 187 15.03 21.56 -32.08
C PRO A 187 13.52 21.77 -31.94
N LYS A 188 13.10 22.73 -31.09
CA LYS A 188 11.69 22.93 -30.77
C LYS A 188 10.86 23.37 -31.98
N ASP A 189 11.47 24.02 -32.96
CA ASP A 189 10.90 24.48 -34.23
C ASP A 189 10.92 23.44 -35.36
N MET A 190 11.53 22.26 -35.10
CA MET A 190 11.61 21.17 -36.08
C MET A 190 10.22 20.51 -36.25
N PRO A 191 9.62 20.55 -37.44
CA PRO A 191 8.39 19.83 -37.71
C PRO A 191 8.65 18.32 -37.76
N LEU A 192 7.76 17.51 -37.16
CA LEU A 192 7.79 16.06 -37.32
C LEU A 192 6.93 15.66 -38.52
N THR A 193 7.48 14.77 -39.34
CA THR A 193 6.80 14.13 -40.49
C THR A 193 6.79 12.61 -40.29
N ASN A 194 6.17 11.86 -41.19
CA ASN A 194 6.21 10.40 -41.15
C ASN A 194 7.66 9.87 -41.16
N ASP A 195 8.54 10.52 -41.94
CA ASP A 195 9.97 10.16 -41.98
C ASP A 195 10.70 10.34 -40.65
N HIS A 196 10.09 11.05 -39.70
CA HIS A 196 10.60 11.22 -38.33
C HIS A 196 10.05 10.18 -37.35
N GLY A 197 9.50 9.05 -37.84
CA GLY A 197 9.21 7.90 -37.01
C GLY A 197 7.76 7.54 -36.80
N TYR A 198 6.83 8.18 -37.48
CA TYR A 198 5.43 7.78 -37.42
C TYR A 198 5.04 6.70 -38.44
N THR A 199 5.88 6.42 -39.44
CA THR A 199 5.59 5.51 -40.54
C THR A 199 5.18 4.12 -40.06
N THR A 200 5.94 3.50 -39.17
CA THR A 200 5.65 2.13 -38.66
C THR A 200 4.26 2.05 -38.01
N LEU A 201 3.91 3.00 -37.14
CA LEU A 201 2.61 3.04 -36.48
C LEU A 201 1.46 3.30 -37.47
N PHE A 202 1.64 4.25 -38.40
CA PHE A 202 0.59 4.64 -39.35
C PHE A 202 0.36 3.61 -40.43
N ASP A 203 1.42 2.91 -40.88
CA ASP A 203 1.30 1.78 -41.83
C ASP A 203 0.57 0.60 -41.17
N ALA A 204 0.84 0.31 -39.89
CA ALA A 204 0.09 -0.69 -39.13
C ALA A 204 -1.38 -0.28 -38.98
N ALA A 205 -1.64 0.99 -38.65
CA ALA A 205 -3.00 1.52 -38.54
C ALA A 205 -3.76 1.49 -39.87
N ALA A 206 -3.06 1.71 -41.01
CA ALA A 206 -3.68 1.60 -42.32
C ALA A 206 -4.13 0.17 -42.64
N LYS A 207 -3.47 -0.83 -42.08
CA LYS A 207 -3.79 -2.27 -42.20
C LYS A 207 -4.76 -2.78 -41.16
N GLY A 208 -5.09 -1.97 -40.13
CA GLY A 208 -5.93 -2.39 -39.00
C GLY A 208 -5.18 -3.19 -37.92
N GLU A 209 -3.85 -3.09 -37.88
CA GLU A 209 -2.96 -3.88 -37.01
C GLU A 209 -2.41 -3.06 -35.83
N ALA A 210 -2.54 -1.73 -35.84
CA ALA A 210 -1.99 -0.89 -34.78
C ALA A 210 -2.68 -1.12 -33.42
N GLY A 211 -1.88 -1.01 -32.33
CA GLY A 211 -2.35 -1.19 -30.95
C GLY A 211 -2.26 0.08 -30.12
N LEU A 212 -3.32 0.39 -29.37
CA LEU A 212 -3.29 1.31 -28.25
C LEU A 212 -3.30 0.48 -26.97
N PHE A 213 -2.22 0.51 -26.20
CA PHE A 213 -2.14 -0.11 -24.89
C PHE A 213 -2.54 0.88 -23.79
N MET A 214 -3.41 0.43 -22.87
CA MET A 214 -3.90 1.20 -21.75
C MET A 214 -4.18 0.29 -20.54
N LEU A 215 -4.35 0.89 -19.36
CA LEU A 215 -4.82 0.18 -18.17
C LEU A 215 -6.35 -0.01 -18.24
N VAL A 216 -6.75 -1.07 -18.91
CA VAL A 216 -8.15 -1.48 -19.06
C VAL A 216 -8.30 -2.94 -18.61
N PRO A 217 -8.09 -3.22 -17.31
CA PRO A 217 -8.17 -4.58 -16.80
C PRO A 217 -9.55 -5.18 -17.08
N ALA A 218 -9.56 -6.46 -17.51
CA ALA A 218 -10.80 -7.18 -17.70
C ALA A 218 -11.47 -7.43 -16.33
N GLY A 219 -12.70 -6.98 -16.18
CA GLY A 219 -13.49 -7.17 -14.96
C GLY A 219 -14.96 -6.96 -15.28
N GLN A 220 -15.84 -7.55 -14.47
CA GLN A 220 -17.28 -7.35 -14.61
C GLN A 220 -17.64 -5.97 -14.01
N GLY A 221 -18.13 -5.06 -14.84
CA GLY A 221 -18.63 -3.76 -14.44
C GLY A 221 -17.61 -2.62 -14.51
N GLU A 222 -18.02 -1.44 -14.01
CA GLU A 222 -17.17 -0.25 -13.92
C GLU A 222 -16.02 -0.49 -12.94
N ASN A 223 -14.80 -0.50 -13.43
CA ASN A 223 -13.63 -0.44 -12.56
C ASN A 223 -13.49 0.97 -12.01
N ARG A 224 -13.70 1.15 -10.70
CA ARG A 224 -13.69 2.46 -10.05
C ARG A 224 -12.33 3.17 -10.12
N GLU A 225 -11.26 2.41 -10.21
CA GLU A 225 -9.89 2.92 -10.25
C GLU A 225 -9.51 3.45 -11.64
N TYR A 226 -10.02 2.82 -12.73
CA TYR A 226 -9.63 3.12 -14.11
C TYR A 226 -10.79 3.67 -14.96
N LYS A 227 -11.63 4.51 -14.38
CA LYS A 227 -12.76 5.13 -15.11
C LYS A 227 -12.34 6.07 -16.25
N GLN A 228 -11.26 6.81 -16.05
CA GLN A 228 -10.69 7.70 -17.05
C GLN A 228 -10.22 6.90 -18.27
N GLU A 229 -9.48 5.83 -18.04
CA GLU A 229 -8.97 4.92 -19.06
C GLU A 229 -10.10 4.24 -19.82
N GLN A 230 -11.12 3.77 -19.12
CA GLN A 230 -12.29 3.13 -19.75
C GLN A 230 -13.06 4.09 -20.64
N ARG A 231 -13.29 5.33 -20.19
CA ARG A 231 -13.93 6.40 -20.99
C ARG A 231 -13.12 6.73 -22.24
N PHE A 232 -11.80 6.91 -22.08
CA PHE A 232 -10.91 7.18 -23.19
C PHE A 232 -10.86 6.02 -24.19
N ALA A 233 -10.75 4.78 -23.71
CA ALA A 233 -10.72 3.57 -24.53
C ALA A 233 -12.01 3.40 -25.34
N ALA A 234 -13.16 3.68 -24.75
CA ALA A 234 -14.46 3.62 -25.43
C ALA A 234 -14.57 4.68 -26.54
N ASP A 235 -14.19 5.94 -26.26
CA ASP A 235 -14.15 7.01 -27.24
C ASP A 235 -13.15 6.70 -28.37
N TRP A 236 -11.95 6.23 -28.03
CA TRP A 236 -10.95 5.82 -29.02
C TRP A 236 -11.47 4.72 -29.95
N SER A 237 -12.06 3.67 -29.38
CA SER A 237 -12.57 2.52 -30.17
C SER A 237 -13.70 2.92 -31.13
N SER A 238 -14.48 3.96 -30.79
CA SER A 238 -15.57 4.45 -31.63
C SER A 238 -15.13 5.42 -32.74
N THR A 239 -13.96 6.06 -32.59
CA THR A 239 -13.54 7.18 -33.42
C THR A 239 -12.24 6.94 -34.19
N ALA A 240 -11.39 6.00 -33.77
CA ALA A 240 -10.09 5.74 -34.35
C ALA A 240 -10.08 4.45 -35.16
N SER A 241 -10.14 4.54 -36.48
CA SER A 241 -10.06 3.35 -37.35
C SER A 241 -8.63 2.85 -37.50
N GLY A 242 -8.46 1.52 -37.52
CA GLY A 242 -7.16 0.87 -37.71
C GLY A 242 -6.36 0.62 -36.46
N TYR A 243 -6.92 0.97 -35.29
CA TYR A 243 -6.32 0.72 -33.98
C TYR A 243 -7.20 -0.19 -33.14
N SER A 244 -6.57 -1.09 -32.38
CA SER A 244 -7.24 -1.89 -31.36
C SER A 244 -6.76 -1.49 -29.97
N VAL A 245 -7.70 -1.32 -29.02
CA VAL A 245 -7.37 -1.09 -27.61
C VAL A 245 -6.94 -2.42 -26.99
N LYS A 246 -5.77 -2.43 -26.32
CA LYS A 246 -5.16 -3.60 -25.69
C LYS A 246 -4.89 -3.29 -24.23
N ASN A 247 -5.10 -4.28 -23.37
CA ASN A 247 -4.82 -4.15 -21.95
C ASN A 247 -3.32 -4.32 -21.65
N VAL A 248 -2.69 -3.32 -21.06
CA VAL A 248 -1.27 -3.35 -20.65
C VAL A 248 -1.06 -4.00 -19.28
N TRP A 249 -2.10 -4.24 -18.52
CA TRP A 249 -2.03 -4.79 -17.17
C TRP A 249 -1.17 -6.06 -17.04
N PRO A 250 -1.24 -7.07 -17.94
CA PRO A 250 -0.42 -8.27 -17.85
C PRO A 250 1.08 -7.97 -17.91
N ILE A 251 1.51 -6.94 -18.65
CA ILE A 251 2.91 -6.52 -18.76
C ILE A 251 3.38 -5.99 -17.41
N PHE A 252 2.61 -5.07 -16.79
CA PHE A 252 2.92 -4.54 -15.47
C PHE A 252 2.89 -5.60 -14.38
N THR A 253 1.95 -6.55 -14.45
CA THR A 253 1.89 -7.70 -13.53
C THR A 253 3.21 -8.46 -13.51
N GLN A 254 3.75 -8.80 -14.68
CA GLN A 254 5.03 -9.51 -14.78
C GLN A 254 6.21 -8.66 -14.29
N MET A 255 6.19 -7.35 -14.56
CA MET A 255 7.30 -6.46 -14.20
C MET A 255 7.34 -6.17 -12.71
N ARG A 256 6.18 -5.94 -12.07
CA ARG A 256 6.05 -5.56 -10.65
C ARG A 256 6.10 -6.77 -9.71
N LEU A 257 5.83 -7.97 -10.22
CA LEU A 257 5.85 -9.20 -9.41
C LEU A 257 7.22 -9.41 -8.74
N VAL A 258 8.30 -9.30 -9.51
CA VAL A 258 9.67 -9.47 -9.02
C VAL A 258 10.27 -8.09 -8.71
N LYS A 259 10.49 -7.83 -7.44
CA LYS A 259 11.02 -6.56 -6.95
C LYS A 259 12.52 -6.43 -7.24
N SER A 260 12.92 -5.27 -7.74
CA SER A 260 14.35 -4.93 -7.88
C SER A 260 15.01 -4.74 -6.50
N PRO A 261 16.34 -4.70 -6.42
CA PRO A 261 17.04 -4.37 -5.17
C PRO A 261 16.66 -3.00 -4.61
N MET A 262 16.35 -1.99 -5.44
CA MET A 262 15.87 -0.67 -4.98
C MET A 262 14.46 -0.79 -4.38
N GLU A 263 13.54 -1.45 -5.06
CA GLU A 263 12.18 -1.69 -4.57
C GLU A 263 12.18 -2.42 -3.23
N LEU A 264 13.02 -3.45 -3.07
CA LEU A 264 13.16 -4.18 -1.81
C LEU A 264 13.68 -3.32 -0.67
N ARG A 265 14.54 -2.33 -0.93
CA ARG A 265 15.02 -1.38 0.08
C ARG A 265 13.95 -0.38 0.50
N ILE A 266 13.13 0.11 -0.44
CA ILE A 266 12.00 0.98 -0.17
C ILE A 266 10.96 0.25 0.69
N LEU A 267 10.58 -0.96 0.27
CA LEU A 267 9.63 -1.80 0.99
C LEU A 267 10.14 -2.17 2.39
N GLN A 268 11.44 -2.50 2.53
CA GLN A 268 12.04 -2.75 3.85
C GLN A 268 11.91 -1.53 4.77
N HIS A 269 12.02 -0.31 4.24
CA HIS A 269 11.87 0.90 5.05
C HIS A 269 10.42 1.09 5.52
N ALA A 270 9.43 0.82 4.67
CA ALA A 270 8.01 0.80 5.08
C ALA A 270 7.76 -0.22 6.21
N ILE A 271 8.36 -1.41 6.10
CA ILE A 271 8.32 -2.48 7.11
C ILE A 271 9.00 -2.04 8.41
N ASP A 272 10.14 -1.36 8.33
CA ASP A 272 10.85 -0.86 9.51
C ASP A 272 10.05 0.23 10.25
N ILE A 273 9.36 1.11 9.52
CA ILE A 273 8.42 2.10 10.09
C ILE A 273 7.27 1.39 10.82
N SER A 274 6.66 0.40 10.17
CA SER A 274 5.56 -0.38 10.75
C SER A 274 6.02 -1.18 11.98
N THR A 275 7.23 -1.72 11.95
CA THR A 275 7.85 -2.40 13.11
C THR A 275 7.96 -1.47 14.32
N GLU A 276 8.46 -0.25 14.13
CA GLU A 276 8.54 0.74 15.22
C GLU A 276 7.13 1.10 15.72
N ALA A 277 6.17 1.29 14.82
CA ALA A 277 4.79 1.62 15.17
C ALA A 277 4.14 0.53 16.05
N HIS A 278 4.28 -0.74 15.67
CA HIS A 278 3.83 -1.87 16.48
C HIS A 278 4.46 -1.87 17.88
N GLN A 279 5.77 -1.70 17.97
CA GLN A 279 6.47 -1.73 19.26
C GLN A 279 6.06 -0.57 20.17
N ARG A 280 5.84 0.63 19.62
CA ARG A 280 5.31 1.78 20.37
C ARG A 280 3.88 1.54 20.84
N ALA A 281 3.03 0.98 19.99
CA ALA A 281 1.66 0.63 20.33
C ALA A 281 1.59 -0.43 21.46
N TRP A 282 2.46 -1.46 21.45
CA TRP A 282 2.55 -2.45 22.53
C TRP A 282 2.91 -1.82 23.86
N ALA A 283 3.83 -0.85 23.86
CA ALA A 283 4.19 -0.12 25.07
C ALA A 283 3.01 0.70 25.62
N ALA A 284 2.21 1.31 24.73
CA ALA A 284 1.09 2.19 25.08
C ALA A 284 -0.20 1.44 25.46
N ALA A 285 -0.45 0.27 24.86
CA ALA A 285 -1.73 -0.44 24.96
C ALA A 285 -2.16 -0.80 26.38
N GLY A 286 -1.21 -0.98 27.31
CA GLY A 286 -1.52 -1.31 28.71
C GLY A 286 -2.23 -0.20 29.48
N GLU A 287 -2.09 1.06 29.06
CA GLU A 287 -2.71 2.25 29.66
C GLU A 287 -3.91 2.76 28.84
N ALA A 288 -4.04 2.30 27.59
CA ALA A 288 -5.11 2.70 26.70
C ALA A 288 -6.47 2.25 27.24
N LYS A 289 -7.48 3.08 27.06
CA LYS A 289 -8.88 2.80 27.40
C LYS A 289 -9.69 2.42 26.16
N TRP A 290 -9.28 2.94 25.01
CA TRP A 290 -9.98 2.80 23.74
C TRP A 290 -9.01 2.38 22.63
N GLU A 291 -9.51 1.63 21.65
CA GLU A 291 -8.73 1.15 20.51
C GLU A 291 -8.12 2.32 19.71
N TYR A 292 -8.85 3.43 19.52
CA TYR A 292 -8.34 4.62 18.82
C TYR A 292 -7.15 5.28 19.52
N GLU A 293 -6.93 5.06 20.83
CA GLU A 293 -5.74 5.57 21.51
C GLU A 293 -4.49 4.81 21.09
N VAL A 294 -4.65 3.50 20.82
CA VAL A 294 -3.56 2.65 20.29
C VAL A 294 -3.31 2.96 18.81
N ASP A 295 -4.38 3.11 18.03
CA ASP A 295 -4.36 3.52 16.63
C ASP A 295 -3.64 4.88 16.46
N ALA A 296 -3.93 5.85 17.30
CA ALA A 296 -3.27 7.16 17.26
C ALA A 296 -1.75 7.09 17.44
N VAL A 297 -1.23 6.15 18.24
CA VAL A 297 0.23 5.94 18.42
C VAL A 297 0.88 5.48 17.11
N MET A 298 0.18 4.67 16.35
CA MET A 298 0.66 4.17 15.05
C MET A 298 0.63 5.26 14.00
N ALA A 299 -0.50 5.96 13.85
CA ALA A 299 -0.64 7.09 12.94
C ALA A 299 0.41 8.17 13.22
N TYR A 300 0.66 8.47 14.51
CA TYR A 300 1.74 9.37 14.93
C TYR A 300 3.10 8.86 14.47
N THR A 301 3.39 7.57 14.63
CA THR A 301 4.69 6.99 14.27
C THR A 301 4.92 7.03 12.77
N PHE A 302 3.90 6.69 11.96
CA PHE A 302 3.97 6.79 10.50
C PHE A 302 4.31 8.21 10.07
N LYS A 303 3.60 9.21 10.64
CA LYS A 303 3.85 10.62 10.35
C LYS A 303 5.23 11.08 10.80
N LEU A 304 5.67 10.66 12.01
CA LEU A 304 6.99 10.98 12.57
C LEU A 304 8.12 10.43 11.70
N ARG A 305 7.93 9.28 11.06
CA ARG A 305 8.91 8.62 10.18
C ARG A 305 8.77 8.98 8.71
N ASN A 306 7.96 10.00 8.40
CA ASN A 306 7.75 10.48 7.03
C ASN A 306 7.22 9.40 6.07
N ALA A 307 6.39 8.49 6.56
CA ALA A 307 5.59 7.65 5.68
C ALA A 307 4.68 8.52 4.80
N ASP A 308 4.45 8.13 3.56
CA ASP A 308 3.52 8.83 2.67
C ASP A 308 2.11 8.82 3.26
N ASN A 309 1.70 7.64 3.76
CA ASN A 309 0.42 7.39 4.42
C ASN A 309 0.46 6.00 5.08
N TRP A 310 -0.70 5.51 5.58
CA TRP A 310 -0.93 4.08 5.74
C TRP A 310 -1.13 3.43 4.35
N GLY A 311 -0.73 2.18 4.20
CA GLY A 311 -0.92 1.41 2.96
C GLY A 311 -2.37 0.94 2.77
N TYR A 312 -3.09 0.79 3.89
CA TYR A 312 -4.52 0.48 4.03
C TYR A 312 -5.02 1.01 5.38
N PRO A 313 -6.33 1.26 5.55
CA PRO A 313 -6.87 1.73 6.83
C PRO A 313 -6.48 0.80 7.98
N ASP A 314 -5.93 1.38 9.05
CA ASP A 314 -5.45 0.65 10.21
C ASP A 314 -6.57 -0.20 10.85
N ILE A 315 -6.25 -1.44 11.20
CA ILE A 315 -7.14 -2.40 11.86
C ILE A 315 -6.63 -2.59 13.29
N VAL A 316 -7.36 -2.06 14.26
CA VAL A 316 -7.01 -2.17 15.69
C VAL A 316 -8.24 -2.63 16.45
N GLY A 317 -8.28 -3.91 16.82
CA GLY A 317 -9.44 -4.53 17.49
C GLY A 317 -9.07 -5.26 18.78
N CYS A 318 -9.80 -4.97 19.86
CA CYS A 318 -9.63 -5.61 21.17
C CYS A 318 -10.74 -6.61 21.45
N GLY A 319 -10.41 -7.77 22.00
CA GLY A 319 -11.38 -8.81 22.37
C GLY A 319 -12.22 -9.26 21.18
N PRO A 320 -13.58 -9.17 21.25
CA PRO A 320 -14.46 -9.55 20.14
C PRO A 320 -14.20 -8.81 18.83
N ASN A 321 -13.75 -7.54 18.86
CA ASN A 321 -13.45 -6.77 17.66
C ASN A 321 -12.27 -7.36 16.87
N ALA A 322 -11.32 -8.03 17.55
CA ALA A 322 -10.23 -8.78 16.93
C ALA A 322 -10.72 -9.94 16.04
N THR A 323 -12.00 -10.28 16.07
CA THR A 323 -12.59 -11.33 15.22
C THR A 323 -13.23 -10.81 13.94
N THR A 324 -13.22 -9.48 13.72
CA THR A 324 -13.66 -8.84 12.48
C THR A 324 -12.42 -8.55 11.62
N LEU A 325 -12.37 -9.12 10.41
CA LEU A 325 -11.14 -9.12 9.59
C LEU A 325 -10.66 -7.71 9.20
N HIS A 326 -11.58 -6.83 8.78
CA HIS A 326 -11.30 -5.44 8.39
C HIS A 326 -12.05 -4.49 9.34
N TYR A 327 -11.71 -4.56 10.63
CA TYR A 327 -12.27 -3.68 11.66
C TYR A 327 -11.50 -2.36 11.70
N ILE A 328 -12.00 -1.35 10.99
CA ILE A 328 -11.35 -0.04 10.81
C ILE A 328 -11.95 1.06 11.70
N GLU A 329 -12.95 0.76 12.50
CA GLU A 329 -13.64 1.74 13.35
C GLU A 329 -12.81 2.18 14.55
N SER A 330 -12.02 1.26 15.14
CA SER A 330 -11.17 1.47 16.32
C SER A 330 -11.89 2.18 17.48
N GLN A 331 -13.18 1.82 17.73
CA GLN A 331 -14.05 2.50 18.73
C GLN A 331 -14.31 1.68 19.99
N GLY A 332 -13.82 0.44 20.05
CA GLY A 332 -14.03 -0.45 21.18
C GLY A 332 -13.18 -0.09 22.39
N ALA A 333 -13.60 -0.58 23.56
CA ALA A 333 -12.83 -0.44 24.80
C ALA A 333 -11.65 -1.44 24.82
N VAL A 334 -10.47 -0.97 25.21
CA VAL A 334 -9.31 -1.82 25.49
C VAL A 334 -9.44 -2.37 26.92
N LYS A 335 -9.50 -3.71 27.05
CA LYS A 335 -9.73 -4.36 28.35
C LYS A 335 -8.57 -5.25 28.75
N GLN A 336 -8.17 -5.12 30.02
CA GLN A 336 -7.16 -5.97 30.61
C GLN A 336 -7.57 -7.45 30.54
N GLY A 337 -6.64 -8.31 30.09
CA GLY A 337 -6.89 -9.74 29.93
C GLY A 337 -7.48 -10.14 28.57
N GLU A 338 -7.89 -9.18 27.72
CA GLU A 338 -8.25 -9.45 26.32
C GLU A 338 -7.01 -9.39 25.41
N LEU A 339 -7.14 -9.96 24.21
CA LEU A 339 -6.16 -9.80 23.13
C LEU A 339 -6.50 -8.54 22.33
N LEU A 340 -5.47 -7.83 21.91
CA LEU A 340 -5.55 -6.76 20.95
C LEU A 340 -4.84 -7.21 19.67
N LEU A 341 -5.57 -7.23 18.56
CA LEU A 341 -5.07 -7.49 17.22
C LEU A 341 -4.84 -6.16 16.53
N MET A 342 -3.64 -6.00 15.98
CA MET A 342 -3.25 -4.85 15.18
C MET A 342 -2.74 -5.33 13.83
N ASP A 343 -3.39 -4.87 12.77
CA ASP A 343 -3.02 -5.14 11.39
C ASP A 343 -2.82 -3.80 10.69
N VAL A 344 -1.55 -3.44 10.47
CA VAL A 344 -1.16 -2.11 10.07
C VAL A 344 0.12 -2.11 9.24
N GLY A 345 0.13 -1.28 8.21
CA GLY A 345 1.26 -1.12 7.32
C GLY A 345 1.45 0.32 6.86
N ALA A 346 2.68 0.86 7.03
CA ALA A 346 3.05 2.14 6.47
C ALA A 346 3.24 2.04 4.96
N GLU A 347 2.84 3.08 4.22
CA GLU A 347 3.25 3.28 2.83
C GLU A 347 4.44 4.25 2.80
N TYR A 348 5.51 3.85 2.12
CA TYR A 348 6.65 4.70 1.86
C TYR A 348 7.04 4.60 0.38
N ASP A 349 7.09 5.74 -0.29
CA ASP A 349 7.45 5.86 -1.71
C ASP A 349 6.64 4.89 -2.62
N HIS A 350 5.32 4.83 -2.37
CA HIS A 350 4.34 3.94 -3.03
C HIS A 350 4.44 2.44 -2.70
N TYR A 351 5.32 2.02 -1.80
CA TYR A 351 5.40 0.62 -1.37
C TYR A 351 4.83 0.48 0.04
N THR A 352 3.96 -0.52 0.25
CA THR A 352 3.30 -0.74 1.52
C THR A 352 3.85 -1.96 2.24
N ALA A 353 4.01 -1.85 3.57
CA ALA A 353 4.13 -2.99 4.45
C ALA A 353 2.74 -3.58 4.76
N ASP A 354 2.73 -4.81 5.28
CA ASP A 354 1.53 -5.49 5.75
C ASP A 354 1.88 -6.41 6.93
N ILE A 355 1.59 -5.94 8.15
CA ILE A 355 2.05 -6.63 9.36
C ILE A 355 0.92 -6.71 10.38
N THR A 356 0.56 -7.93 10.77
CA THR A 356 -0.35 -8.16 11.89
C THR A 356 0.38 -8.74 13.10
N ARG A 357 0.08 -8.22 14.27
CA ARG A 357 0.39 -8.85 15.56
C ARG A 357 -0.82 -8.86 16.48
N THR A 358 -0.98 -9.98 17.16
CA THR A 358 -1.95 -10.13 18.25
C THR A 358 -1.21 -10.30 19.58
N PHE A 359 -1.56 -9.52 20.59
CA PHE A 359 -0.89 -9.53 21.88
C PHE A 359 -1.86 -9.28 23.05
N PRO A 360 -1.57 -9.75 24.27
CA PRO A 360 -2.43 -9.55 25.43
C PRO A 360 -2.27 -8.13 25.98
N VAL A 361 -3.39 -7.44 26.19
CA VAL A 361 -3.41 -6.06 26.72
C VAL A 361 -2.69 -5.96 28.08
N ASN A 362 -2.82 -6.96 28.93
CA ASN A 362 -2.13 -7.00 30.24
C ASN A 362 -0.71 -7.55 30.19
N GLY A 363 -0.18 -7.89 28.99
CA GLY A 363 1.16 -8.41 28.79
C GLY A 363 1.34 -9.91 29.06
N LYS A 364 0.25 -10.65 29.36
CA LYS A 364 0.29 -12.10 29.58
C LYS A 364 -0.86 -12.82 28.89
N PHE A 365 -0.56 -13.82 28.09
CA PHE A 365 -1.55 -14.69 27.49
C PHE A 365 -2.19 -15.61 28.52
N THR A 366 -3.50 -15.74 28.48
CA THR A 366 -4.18 -16.83 29.19
C THR A 366 -3.90 -18.17 28.49
N PRO A 367 -4.04 -19.32 29.18
CA PRO A 367 -3.85 -20.63 28.55
C PRO A 367 -4.74 -20.88 27.33
N ALA A 368 -5.95 -20.33 27.31
CA ALA A 368 -6.87 -20.41 26.19
C ALA A 368 -6.36 -19.59 24.97
N GLN A 369 -5.98 -18.35 25.20
CA GLN A 369 -5.40 -17.47 24.17
C GLN A 369 -4.10 -18.06 23.62
N ALA A 370 -3.19 -18.51 24.49
CA ALA A 370 -1.93 -19.12 24.10
C ALA A 370 -2.11 -20.37 23.22
N SER A 371 -3.15 -21.20 23.49
CA SER A 371 -3.41 -22.39 22.67
C SER A 371 -3.89 -22.04 21.25
N VAL A 372 -4.68 -20.97 21.07
CA VAL A 372 -5.09 -20.49 19.74
C VAL A 372 -3.91 -19.83 19.05
N TYR A 373 -3.18 -18.97 19.75
CA TYR A 373 -2.01 -18.26 19.21
C TYR A 373 -0.94 -19.24 18.69
N GLN A 374 -0.65 -20.31 19.45
CA GLN A 374 0.35 -21.28 19.06
C GLN A 374 -0.01 -22.01 17.76
N ILE A 375 -1.30 -22.30 17.52
CA ILE A 375 -1.74 -22.93 16.27
C ILE A 375 -1.51 -21.97 15.08
N VAL A 376 -1.81 -20.69 15.27
CA VAL A 376 -1.58 -19.68 14.22
C VAL A 376 -0.08 -19.51 13.95
N TYR A 377 0.73 -19.47 15.00
CA TYR A 377 2.19 -19.45 14.87
C TYR A 377 2.74 -20.69 14.11
N ASP A 378 2.29 -21.89 14.47
CA ASP A 378 2.69 -23.12 13.80
C ASP A 378 2.23 -23.16 12.34
N ALA A 379 1.07 -22.59 12.02
CA ALA A 379 0.59 -22.44 10.65
C ALA A 379 1.48 -21.48 9.86
N GLN A 380 1.91 -20.36 10.46
CA GLN A 380 2.82 -19.40 9.85
C GLN A 380 4.19 -20.04 9.55
N GLU A 381 4.73 -20.85 10.45
CA GLU A 381 5.95 -21.64 10.23
C GLU A 381 5.79 -22.64 9.08
N ALA A 382 4.62 -23.29 8.97
CA ALA A 382 4.34 -24.24 7.89
C ALA A 382 4.27 -23.53 6.52
N VAL A 383 3.64 -22.35 6.46
CA VAL A 383 3.63 -21.49 5.26
C VAL A 383 5.06 -21.12 4.86
N ALA A 384 5.87 -20.62 5.79
CA ALA A 384 7.26 -20.24 5.51
C ALA A 384 8.09 -21.43 4.99
N LYS A 385 7.92 -22.60 5.60
CA LYS A 385 8.60 -23.85 5.16
C LYS A 385 8.19 -24.30 3.77
N ALA A 386 6.92 -24.07 3.38
CA ALA A 386 6.41 -24.41 2.05
C ALA A 386 6.82 -23.37 0.99
N SER A 387 7.19 -22.16 1.41
CA SER A 387 7.53 -21.04 0.54
C SER A 387 8.95 -21.18 0.01
N LYS A 388 9.05 -21.60 -1.26
CA LYS A 388 10.32 -21.81 -1.96
C LYS A 388 10.13 -21.55 -3.45
N PRO A 389 11.19 -21.32 -4.22
CA PRO A 389 11.09 -21.19 -5.67
C PRO A 389 10.32 -22.34 -6.32
N GLY A 390 9.37 -21.99 -7.20
CA GLY A 390 8.48 -22.91 -7.88
C GLY A 390 7.14 -23.20 -7.17
N ALA A 391 7.01 -22.90 -5.88
CA ALA A 391 5.72 -22.96 -5.16
C ALA A 391 4.74 -21.89 -5.68
N THR A 392 3.48 -22.02 -5.31
CA THR A 392 2.39 -21.06 -5.58
C THR A 392 1.75 -20.60 -4.28
N LEU A 393 0.98 -19.49 -4.30
CA LEU A 393 0.14 -19.08 -3.17
C LEU A 393 -0.81 -20.20 -2.72
N SER A 394 -1.31 -21.02 -3.65
CA SER A 394 -2.18 -22.17 -3.33
C SER A 394 -1.45 -23.25 -2.52
N ASP A 395 -0.16 -23.49 -2.83
CA ASP A 395 0.64 -24.50 -2.10
C ASP A 395 0.90 -24.07 -0.66
N VAL A 396 1.28 -22.81 -0.47
CA VAL A 396 1.58 -22.27 0.87
C VAL A 396 0.30 -22.11 1.70
N ASN A 397 -0.80 -21.68 1.08
CA ASN A 397 -2.12 -21.63 1.72
C ASN A 397 -2.58 -23.01 2.20
N ARG A 398 -2.41 -24.05 1.39
CA ARG A 398 -2.69 -25.43 1.79
C ARG A 398 -1.86 -25.84 3.00
N ALA A 399 -0.55 -25.54 3.03
CA ALA A 399 0.34 -25.90 4.13
C ALA A 399 -0.12 -25.29 5.47
N GLY A 400 -0.46 -24.00 5.50
CA GLY A 400 -0.97 -23.32 6.68
C GLY A 400 -2.36 -23.83 7.09
N THR A 401 -3.26 -24.01 6.12
CA THR A 401 -4.63 -24.48 6.37
C THR A 401 -4.65 -25.87 7.02
N GLU A 402 -3.77 -26.79 6.63
CA GLU A 402 -3.71 -28.12 7.24
C GLU A 402 -3.33 -28.06 8.72
N VAL A 403 -2.38 -27.19 9.11
CA VAL A 403 -2.02 -26.96 10.53
C VAL A 403 -3.20 -26.37 11.31
N ILE A 404 -3.91 -25.40 10.72
CA ILE A 404 -5.11 -24.80 11.33
C ILE A 404 -6.19 -25.87 11.56
N LYS A 405 -6.46 -26.74 10.58
CA LYS A 405 -7.44 -27.83 10.73
C LYS A 405 -7.08 -28.79 11.87
N ASP A 406 -5.83 -29.20 11.95
CA ASP A 406 -5.33 -30.07 13.04
C ASP A 406 -5.49 -29.38 14.40
N GLY A 407 -5.14 -28.10 14.47
CA GLY A 407 -5.30 -27.28 15.66
C GLY A 407 -6.73 -27.11 16.09
N LEU A 408 -7.65 -26.74 15.17
CA LEU A 408 -9.07 -26.56 15.45
C LEU A 408 -9.72 -27.88 15.92
N LEU A 409 -9.35 -29.02 15.34
CA LEU A 409 -9.81 -30.33 15.79
C LEU A 409 -9.35 -30.63 17.23
N LYS A 410 -8.08 -30.35 17.55
CA LYS A 410 -7.52 -30.51 18.89
C LYS A 410 -8.19 -29.59 19.92
N LEU A 411 -8.57 -28.37 19.52
CA LEU A 411 -9.34 -27.45 20.39
C LEU A 411 -10.80 -27.87 20.57
N GLY A 412 -11.33 -28.75 19.72
CA GLY A 412 -12.74 -29.13 19.69
C GLY A 412 -13.66 -28.11 18.97
N LEU A 413 -13.09 -27.21 18.17
CA LEU A 413 -13.82 -26.21 17.39
C LEU A 413 -14.33 -26.78 16.05
N ILE A 414 -13.81 -27.92 15.61
CA ILE A 414 -14.36 -28.72 14.49
C ILE A 414 -14.44 -30.17 14.90
N THR A 415 -15.31 -30.94 14.24
CA THR A 415 -15.54 -32.38 14.51
C THR A 415 -15.01 -33.28 13.39
N ASP A 416 -14.77 -32.71 12.23
CA ASP A 416 -14.22 -33.40 11.06
C ASP A 416 -13.17 -32.56 10.36
N ARG A 417 -11.91 -33.04 10.41
CA ARG A 417 -10.74 -32.41 9.79
C ARG A 417 -10.88 -32.29 8.27
N ASN A 418 -11.56 -33.24 7.63
CA ASN A 418 -11.65 -33.30 6.17
C ASN A 418 -12.80 -32.47 5.60
N SER A 419 -13.65 -31.93 6.48
CA SER A 419 -14.76 -31.06 6.10
C SER A 419 -14.35 -29.61 5.92
N MET A 420 -15.31 -28.79 5.50
CA MET A 420 -15.12 -27.32 5.42
C MET A 420 -15.43 -26.59 6.74
N GLN A 421 -15.62 -27.31 7.85
CA GLN A 421 -15.94 -26.72 9.16
C GLN A 421 -14.92 -25.67 9.61
N HIS A 422 -13.64 -25.85 9.23
CA HIS A 422 -12.58 -24.88 9.55
C HIS A 422 -12.87 -23.47 9.01
N ARG A 423 -13.66 -23.34 7.91
CA ARG A 423 -14.01 -22.04 7.31
C ARG A 423 -14.85 -21.15 8.23
N LEU A 424 -15.46 -21.71 9.26
CA LEU A 424 -16.19 -20.94 10.28
C LEU A 424 -15.22 -20.12 11.16
N TRP A 425 -13.97 -20.58 11.31
CA TRP A 425 -12.96 -20.04 12.20
C TRP A 425 -11.73 -19.45 11.46
N PHE A 426 -11.54 -19.85 10.21
CA PHE A 426 -10.50 -19.39 9.32
C PHE A 426 -11.07 -19.25 7.90
N MET A 427 -11.47 -18.04 7.52
CA MET A 427 -12.27 -17.78 6.33
C MET A 427 -11.49 -17.13 5.18
N HIS A 428 -10.22 -16.77 5.37
CA HIS A 428 -9.35 -16.17 4.34
C HIS A 428 -8.19 -17.09 3.90
N GLY A 429 -7.33 -16.63 3.03
CA GLY A 429 -6.07 -17.28 2.66
C GLY A 429 -4.97 -16.98 3.66
N THR A 430 -3.83 -17.68 3.55
CA THR A 430 -2.66 -17.41 4.39
C THR A 430 -1.69 -16.43 3.75
N SER A 431 -1.93 -15.97 2.52
CA SER A 431 -0.93 -15.19 1.78
C SER A 431 -1.53 -14.49 0.57
N HIS A 432 -1.03 -13.31 0.27
CA HIS A 432 -1.21 -12.58 -0.98
C HIS A 432 0.08 -11.88 -1.42
N TRP A 433 0.12 -11.40 -2.66
CA TRP A 433 1.25 -10.62 -3.18
C TRP A 433 1.27 -9.24 -2.53
N LEU A 434 2.48 -8.72 -2.29
CA LEU A 434 2.69 -7.42 -1.66
C LEU A 434 3.66 -6.57 -2.49
N GLY A 435 3.45 -5.25 -2.50
CA GLY A 435 4.31 -4.32 -3.21
C GLY A 435 3.79 -2.89 -3.21
N MET A 436 3.48 -2.34 -4.39
CA MET A 436 2.88 -1.00 -4.52
C MET A 436 1.40 -0.96 -4.09
N ASN A 437 0.75 -2.09 -4.03
CA ASN A 437 -0.55 -2.28 -3.37
C ASN A 437 -0.39 -3.29 -2.25
N VAL A 438 -1.22 -3.20 -1.21
CA VAL A 438 -1.32 -4.21 -0.18
C VAL A 438 -1.71 -5.57 -0.79
N HIS A 439 -2.72 -5.61 -1.64
CA HIS A 439 -3.01 -6.75 -2.51
C HIS A 439 -2.44 -6.45 -3.91
N ASP A 440 -1.15 -6.79 -4.11
CA ASP A 440 -0.43 -6.44 -5.32
C ASP A 440 -0.68 -7.44 -6.47
N VAL A 441 -0.11 -7.11 -7.62
CA VAL A 441 -0.20 -7.92 -8.85
C VAL A 441 0.53 -9.26 -8.71
N GLY A 442 0.10 -10.28 -9.46
CA GLY A 442 0.78 -11.59 -9.49
C GLY A 442 -0.14 -12.75 -9.85
N GLY A 443 -1.41 -12.72 -9.43
CA GLY A 443 -2.38 -13.77 -9.72
C GLY A 443 -1.86 -15.17 -9.36
N GLY A 444 -1.93 -16.12 -10.30
CA GLY A 444 -1.46 -17.50 -10.13
C GLY A 444 0.04 -17.73 -10.39
N ALA A 445 0.87 -16.69 -10.31
CA ALA A 445 2.32 -16.79 -10.56
C ALA A 445 3.00 -17.77 -9.58
N LYS A 446 4.12 -18.35 -10.03
CA LYS A 446 5.00 -19.12 -9.17
C LYS A 446 5.96 -18.23 -8.41
N PHE A 447 6.37 -18.65 -7.25
CA PHE A 447 7.42 -18.03 -6.46
C PHE A 447 8.76 -18.10 -7.22
N VAL A 448 9.39 -16.96 -7.36
CA VAL A 448 10.76 -16.81 -7.86
C VAL A 448 11.51 -15.84 -6.95
N PRO A 449 12.85 -15.87 -6.88
CA PRO A 449 13.61 -14.91 -6.08
C PRO A 449 13.24 -13.45 -6.39
N GLY A 450 13.06 -12.63 -5.34
CA GLY A 450 12.64 -11.23 -5.46
C GLY A 450 11.13 -11.00 -5.40
N VAL A 451 10.31 -12.04 -5.39
CA VAL A 451 8.86 -11.91 -5.16
C VAL A 451 8.60 -11.65 -3.67
N VAL A 452 7.68 -10.74 -3.36
CA VAL A 452 7.25 -10.41 -1.99
C VAL A 452 5.79 -10.78 -1.81
N PHE A 453 5.47 -11.36 -0.64
CA PHE A 453 4.14 -11.83 -0.28
C PHE A 453 3.96 -11.81 1.25
N THR A 454 2.70 -11.81 1.72
CA THR A 454 2.36 -11.91 3.15
C THR A 454 2.32 -13.37 3.62
N ASN A 455 2.50 -13.57 4.91
CA ASN A 455 2.28 -14.84 5.59
C ASN A 455 1.43 -14.58 6.84
N GLU A 456 0.10 -14.78 6.71
CA GLU A 456 -0.93 -14.21 7.59
C GLU A 456 -2.00 -15.20 8.07
N PRO A 457 -1.68 -16.41 8.52
CA PRO A 457 -2.72 -17.30 9.05
C PRO A 457 -3.43 -16.67 10.26
N GLY A 458 -4.71 -17.00 10.44
CA GLY A 458 -5.51 -16.51 11.56
C GLY A 458 -6.57 -17.49 12.02
N ILE A 459 -7.06 -17.33 13.27
CA ILE A 459 -8.22 -18.02 13.83
C ILE A 459 -9.09 -16.99 14.56
N TYR A 460 -10.40 -16.98 14.25
CA TYR A 460 -11.34 -15.99 14.75
C TYR A 460 -12.59 -16.70 15.32
N VAL A 461 -12.70 -16.73 16.65
CA VAL A 461 -13.86 -17.33 17.33
C VAL A 461 -14.89 -16.24 17.61
N ARG A 462 -15.60 -15.83 16.56
CA ARG A 462 -16.60 -14.76 16.63
C ARG A 462 -17.69 -15.09 17.62
N PRO A 463 -18.13 -14.13 18.47
CA PRO A 463 -19.18 -14.38 19.46
C PRO A 463 -20.51 -14.89 18.89
N ASP A 464 -20.82 -14.52 17.66
CA ASP A 464 -22.06 -14.85 16.93
C ASP A 464 -21.89 -16.01 15.91
N ALA A 465 -20.73 -16.68 15.89
CA ALA A 465 -20.39 -17.67 14.87
C ALA A 465 -21.38 -18.87 14.81
N LEU A 466 -22.04 -19.17 15.91
CA LEU A 466 -23.02 -20.27 15.98
C LEU A 466 -24.48 -19.82 15.86
N ASP A 467 -24.74 -18.53 15.67
CA ASP A 467 -26.09 -17.96 15.61
C ASP A 467 -26.71 -18.09 14.21
N GLN A 468 -25.88 -18.17 13.18
CA GLN A 468 -26.31 -18.28 11.79
C GLN A 468 -25.67 -19.48 11.10
N MET A 469 -26.52 -20.31 10.49
CA MET A 469 -26.06 -21.46 9.71
C MET A 469 -25.35 -20.99 8.44
N PRO A 470 -24.11 -21.42 8.19
CA PRO A 470 -23.40 -21.07 6.95
C PRO A 470 -24.13 -21.66 5.72
N ILE A 471 -23.99 -20.99 4.58
CA ILE A 471 -24.56 -21.45 3.30
C ILE A 471 -23.97 -22.84 2.95
N GLY A 472 -24.83 -23.72 2.52
CA GLY A 472 -24.46 -25.08 2.10
C GLY A 472 -24.52 -26.15 3.19
N TRP A 473 -24.84 -25.79 4.43
CA TRP A 473 -25.09 -26.74 5.50
C TRP A 473 -26.54 -27.19 5.49
N LYS A 474 -26.78 -28.43 5.98
CA LYS A 474 -28.12 -28.91 6.30
C LYS A 474 -28.43 -28.63 7.77
N GLU A 475 -29.68 -28.35 8.08
CA GLU A 475 -30.10 -27.96 9.42
C GLU A 475 -29.74 -29.01 10.48
N ASP A 476 -29.96 -30.29 10.20
CA ASP A 476 -29.65 -31.38 11.12
C ASP A 476 -28.14 -31.59 11.33
N GLU A 477 -27.32 -31.36 10.30
CA GLU A 477 -25.85 -31.39 10.38
C GLU A 477 -25.35 -30.19 11.19
N TRP A 478 -25.94 -29.02 10.98
CA TRP A 478 -25.60 -27.79 11.70
C TRP A 478 -25.92 -27.88 13.20
N GLU A 479 -27.11 -28.39 13.58
CA GLU A 479 -27.49 -28.57 14.98
C GLU A 479 -26.59 -29.57 15.70
N LYS A 480 -26.24 -30.70 15.05
CA LYS A 480 -25.26 -31.66 15.59
C LYS A 480 -23.90 -31.04 15.79
N PHE A 481 -23.43 -30.29 14.79
CA PHE A 481 -22.15 -29.58 14.86
C PHE A 481 -22.15 -28.56 16.00
N LYS A 482 -23.14 -27.67 16.08
CA LYS A 482 -23.25 -26.67 17.17
C LYS A 482 -23.21 -27.33 18.55
N THR A 483 -23.95 -28.39 18.73
CA THR A 483 -23.98 -29.13 20.00
C THR A 483 -22.60 -29.66 20.35
N ALA A 484 -21.91 -30.26 19.40
CA ALA A 484 -20.60 -30.87 19.61
C ALA A 484 -19.51 -29.86 19.92
N VAL A 485 -19.50 -28.70 19.24
CA VAL A 485 -18.45 -27.67 19.42
C VAL A 485 -18.75 -26.65 20.54
N ARG A 486 -19.97 -26.61 21.07
CA ARG A 486 -20.42 -25.63 22.08
C ARG A 486 -19.46 -25.50 23.26
N PRO A 487 -18.96 -26.56 23.90
CA PRO A 487 -18.02 -26.40 25.04
C PRO A 487 -16.72 -25.70 24.66
N ALA A 488 -16.18 -26.02 23.49
CA ALA A 488 -14.98 -25.37 22.98
C ALA A 488 -15.26 -23.92 22.57
N PHE A 489 -16.38 -23.69 21.89
CA PHE A 489 -16.82 -22.35 21.51
C PHE A 489 -16.91 -21.41 22.71
N GLU A 490 -17.59 -21.79 23.79
CA GLU A 490 -17.70 -20.96 24.98
C GLU A 490 -16.33 -20.68 25.65
N LYS A 491 -15.39 -21.61 25.53
CA LYS A 491 -14.03 -21.42 26.07
C LYS A 491 -13.21 -20.41 25.27
N TYR A 492 -13.37 -20.37 23.95
CA TYR A 492 -12.55 -19.56 23.05
C TYR A 492 -13.29 -18.35 22.46
N LYS A 493 -14.56 -18.17 22.76
CA LYS A 493 -15.42 -17.12 22.27
C LYS A 493 -14.80 -15.74 22.47
N GLY A 494 -14.75 -14.93 21.39
CA GLY A 494 -14.17 -13.59 21.38
C GLY A 494 -12.63 -13.59 21.20
N VAL A 495 -12.00 -14.75 21.01
CA VAL A 495 -10.56 -14.82 20.70
C VAL A 495 -10.37 -14.71 19.18
N GLY A 496 -9.72 -13.62 18.75
CA GLY A 496 -9.22 -13.43 17.38
C GLY A 496 -7.70 -13.34 17.39
N VAL A 497 -7.05 -14.12 16.53
CA VAL A 497 -5.58 -14.13 16.38
C VAL A 497 -5.22 -14.15 14.91
N ARG A 498 -4.43 -13.20 14.45
CA ARG A 498 -3.66 -13.21 13.20
C ARG A 498 -2.22 -12.89 13.53
N ILE A 499 -1.29 -13.57 12.87
CA ILE A 499 0.14 -13.27 12.89
C ILE A 499 0.56 -13.16 11.44
N GLU A 500 1.05 -11.98 11.05
CA GLU A 500 1.38 -11.67 9.67
C GLU A 500 2.75 -11.04 9.56
N ASP A 501 3.48 -11.49 8.59
CA ASP A 501 4.81 -11.00 8.25
C ASP A 501 4.98 -10.86 6.74
N ASP A 502 5.73 -9.85 6.35
CA ASP A 502 6.19 -9.66 4.98
C ASP A 502 7.41 -10.54 4.70
N MET A 503 7.36 -11.26 3.61
CA MET A 503 8.38 -12.22 3.21
C MET A 503 8.85 -11.99 1.78
N VAL A 504 10.16 -12.10 1.56
CA VAL A 504 10.73 -12.13 0.21
C VAL A 504 11.27 -13.51 -0.13
N VAL A 505 10.94 -14.01 -1.32
CA VAL A 505 11.48 -15.28 -1.84
C VAL A 505 12.96 -15.09 -2.18
N THR A 506 13.80 -16.05 -1.76
CA THR A 506 15.22 -16.13 -2.05
C THR A 506 15.53 -17.38 -2.88
N ASP A 507 16.77 -17.57 -3.30
CA ASP A 507 17.16 -18.76 -4.06
C ASP A 507 16.90 -20.08 -3.34
N ASN A 508 16.94 -20.08 -1.98
CA ASN A 508 16.87 -21.30 -1.16
C ASN A 508 15.65 -21.35 -0.22
N GLY A 509 14.68 -20.44 -0.37
CA GLY A 509 13.52 -20.36 0.52
C GLY A 509 13.00 -18.94 0.63
N VAL A 510 12.84 -18.44 1.86
CA VAL A 510 12.35 -17.09 2.13
C VAL A 510 13.18 -16.38 3.18
N ARG A 511 13.20 -15.05 3.11
CA ARG A 511 13.68 -14.16 4.18
C ARG A 511 12.47 -13.42 4.77
N TRP A 512 12.39 -13.40 6.08
CA TRP A 512 11.42 -12.61 6.83
C TRP A 512 11.86 -11.15 6.81
N MET A 513 11.10 -10.28 6.18
CA MET A 513 11.43 -8.86 6.11
C MET A 513 11.07 -8.12 7.40
N SER A 514 10.07 -8.61 8.13
CA SER A 514 9.57 -8.10 9.40
C SER A 514 10.13 -8.84 10.64
N GLU A 515 11.23 -9.61 10.50
CA GLU A 515 11.82 -10.43 11.57
C GLU A 515 12.18 -9.67 12.87
N ALA A 516 12.38 -8.34 12.74
CA ALA A 516 12.68 -7.48 13.89
C ALA A 516 11.49 -7.30 14.86
N LEU A 517 10.28 -7.66 14.45
CA LEU A 517 9.09 -7.60 15.28
C LEU A 517 8.81 -8.99 15.89
N PRO A 518 8.88 -9.17 17.22
CA PRO A 518 8.64 -10.45 17.87
C PRO A 518 7.30 -11.08 17.48
N ARG A 519 7.29 -12.42 17.33
CA ARG A 519 6.10 -13.20 17.00
C ARG A 519 5.92 -14.46 17.86
N LYS A 520 6.92 -14.89 18.63
CA LYS A 520 6.75 -15.94 19.63
C LYS A 520 6.07 -15.38 20.87
N LEU A 521 5.17 -16.14 21.46
CA LEU A 521 4.44 -15.79 22.69
C LEU A 521 5.36 -15.19 23.77
N ILE A 522 6.43 -15.91 24.10
CA ILE A 522 7.34 -15.50 25.16
C ILE A 522 8.09 -14.20 24.83
N ASP A 523 8.47 -14.01 23.57
CA ASP A 523 9.21 -12.84 23.14
C ASP A 523 8.32 -11.58 23.17
N ILE A 524 7.01 -11.73 22.86
CA ILE A 524 6.01 -10.66 22.96
C ILE A 524 5.79 -10.28 24.43
N GLU A 525 5.56 -11.27 25.31
CA GLU A 525 5.38 -11.02 26.74
C GLU A 525 6.60 -10.35 27.36
N ASP A 526 7.80 -10.80 27.03
CA ASP A 526 9.06 -10.22 27.50
C ASP A 526 9.27 -8.79 26.98
N PHE A 527 8.92 -8.53 25.71
CA PHE A 527 9.00 -7.19 25.13
C PHE A 527 8.09 -6.21 25.89
N ILE A 528 6.80 -6.57 26.06
CA ILE A 528 5.82 -5.73 26.75
C ILE A 528 6.23 -5.47 28.21
N ALA A 529 6.71 -6.51 28.89
CA ALA A 529 7.17 -6.37 30.27
C ALA A 529 8.39 -5.43 30.41
N LYS A 530 9.30 -5.43 29.43
CA LYS A 530 10.47 -4.52 29.40
C LYS A 530 10.04 -3.08 29.08
N ALA A 531 9.15 -2.92 28.07
CA ALA A 531 8.68 -1.61 27.66
C ALA A 531 7.94 -0.86 28.80
N ARG A 532 7.11 -1.57 29.57
CA ARG A 532 6.39 -0.99 30.72
C ARG A 532 7.30 -0.58 31.86
N ARG A 533 8.29 -1.39 32.22
CA ARG A 533 9.27 -1.05 33.26
C ARG A 533 10.11 0.17 32.93
N ALA A 534 10.33 0.45 31.66
CA ALA A 534 11.06 1.64 31.23
C ALA A 534 10.20 2.93 31.27
N SER A 535 8.88 2.79 31.42
CA SER A 535 7.92 3.90 31.51
C SER A 535 7.58 4.27 32.95
N GLU A 536 7.88 3.41 33.94
CA GLU A 536 7.82 3.64 35.39
C GLU A 536 9.10 4.37 35.86
#